data_437bc588b88ac87563831d5a5341831d
#
_entry.id   437bc588b88ac87563831d5a5341831d
#
_cell.length_a   1.000
_cell.length_b   1.000
_cell.length_c   1.000
_cell.angle_alpha   90.00
_cell.angle_beta   90.00
_cell.angle_gamma   90.00
#
_symmetry.space_group_name_H-M   'P 1'
#
loop_
_entity.id
_entity.type
_entity.pdbx_description
1 polymer ?
#
loop_
_entity_poly.entity_id
_entity_poly.type
_entity_poly.pdbx_seq_one_letter_code
_entity_poly.pdbx_strand_id
1 'polypeptide(L)'
;MTYTVVGQEDYKEGHVVTLKGDTLYGFVSDRKLGAFGGIHDKIKFRGKRLKKRFSPDQVLSYKKGDSIYRSLILEGEAEFLRVVSEGFVSLYMYELQEQGEEMVLDIAYLKKEKNSDLVRADQGLLGLKRKVLTRFFDDCPPLVKKIRDKQFKYAYQLVDYYNEWKKR
;
A
#
# COMPACT_ATOMS: atom_id res chain seq x y z
N MET A 1 -24.80 -21.82 -28.82
CA MET A 1 -25.09 -20.98 -27.64
C MET A 1 -23.76 -20.51 -27.05
N THR A 2 -23.41 -19.26 -27.28
CA THR A 2 -22.19 -18.66 -26.78
C THR A 2 -22.46 -18.14 -25.37
N TYR A 3 -21.89 -18.78 -24.37
CA TYR A 3 -21.92 -18.26 -22.98
C TYR A 3 -20.94 -17.12 -22.88
N THR A 4 -21.46 -15.92 -22.78
CA THR A 4 -20.65 -14.74 -22.38
C THR A 4 -20.25 -14.93 -20.91
N VAL A 5 -19.00 -15.25 -20.66
CA VAL A 5 -18.46 -15.24 -19.30
C VAL A 5 -18.42 -13.77 -18.86
N VAL A 6 -19.46 -13.34 -18.16
CA VAL A 6 -19.46 -12.08 -17.42
C VAL A 6 -18.35 -12.21 -16.38
N GLY A 7 -17.31 -11.42 -16.51
CA GLY A 7 -16.16 -11.46 -15.63
C GLY A 7 -16.58 -11.49 -14.17
N GLN A 8 -16.30 -12.59 -13.50
CA GLN A 8 -16.62 -12.82 -12.10
C GLN A 8 -15.86 -11.79 -11.27
N GLU A 9 -16.59 -10.90 -10.59
CA GLU A 9 -15.95 -9.94 -9.67
C GLU A 9 -15.19 -10.71 -8.59
N ASP A 10 -13.88 -10.41 -8.42
CA ASP A 10 -13.01 -11.09 -7.47
C ASP A 10 -13.27 -10.58 -6.03
N TYR A 11 -14.38 -11.04 -5.46
CA TYR A 11 -14.69 -10.79 -4.06
C TYR A 11 -13.98 -11.79 -3.16
N LYS A 12 -13.24 -11.26 -2.16
CA LYS A 12 -12.62 -12.05 -1.10
C LYS A 12 -13.17 -11.62 0.26
N GLU A 13 -13.19 -12.55 1.20
CA GLU A 13 -13.53 -12.25 2.58
C GLU A 13 -12.60 -11.17 3.13
N GLY A 14 -13.16 -10.25 3.91
CA GLY A 14 -12.41 -9.13 4.47
C GLY A 14 -13.27 -8.20 5.30
N HIS A 15 -12.78 -6.99 5.49
CA HIS A 15 -13.47 -5.96 6.23
C HIS A 15 -13.07 -4.56 5.77
N VAL A 16 -13.87 -3.58 6.16
CA VAL A 16 -13.58 -2.16 5.97
C VAL A 16 -13.62 -1.48 7.33
N VAL A 17 -12.63 -0.63 7.64
CA VAL A 17 -12.61 0.21 8.83
C VAL A 17 -13.04 1.62 8.43
N THR A 18 -14.16 2.07 8.96
CA THR A 18 -14.71 3.41 8.68
C THR A 18 -13.86 4.50 9.30
N LEU A 19 -14.09 5.77 8.91
CA LEU A 19 -13.41 6.93 9.53
C LEU A 19 -13.72 7.07 11.03
N LYS A 20 -14.82 6.50 11.50
CA LYS A 20 -15.19 6.48 12.93
C LYS A 20 -14.49 5.36 13.71
N GLY A 21 -13.76 4.47 13.03
CA GLY A 21 -13.12 3.30 13.63
C GLY A 21 -13.98 2.03 13.68
N ASP A 22 -15.22 2.08 13.19
CA ASP A 22 -16.08 0.89 13.14
C ASP A 22 -15.59 -0.08 12.07
N THR A 23 -15.61 -1.38 12.39
CA THR A 23 -15.22 -2.43 11.45
C THR A 23 -16.46 -3.11 10.87
N LEU A 24 -16.57 -3.08 9.55
CA LEU A 24 -17.63 -3.71 8.77
C LEU A 24 -17.08 -5.00 8.14
N TYR A 25 -17.54 -6.16 8.57
CA TYR A 25 -17.13 -7.46 8.04
C TYR A 25 -17.97 -7.88 6.84
N GLY A 26 -17.33 -8.50 5.83
CA GLY A 26 -18.00 -8.94 4.62
C GLY A 26 -17.01 -9.38 3.53
N PHE A 27 -17.35 -9.08 2.29
CA PHE A 27 -16.55 -9.39 1.13
C PHE A 27 -16.12 -8.10 0.43
N VAL A 28 -14.86 -8.04 0.04
CA VAL A 28 -14.25 -6.88 -0.62
C VAL A 28 -13.76 -7.29 -2.01
N SER A 29 -14.01 -6.43 -2.99
CA SER A 29 -13.45 -6.53 -4.34
C SER A 29 -12.83 -5.20 -4.71
N ASP A 30 -11.65 -5.25 -5.31
CA ASP A 30 -11.03 -4.08 -5.93
C ASP A 30 -11.81 -3.72 -7.19
N ARG A 31 -11.80 -2.45 -7.55
CA ARG A 31 -12.37 -2.03 -8.83
C ARG A 31 -11.44 -2.50 -9.95
N LYS A 32 -11.98 -3.15 -10.96
CA LYS A 32 -11.23 -3.36 -12.21
C LYS A 32 -11.00 -1.99 -12.84
N LEU A 33 -9.78 -1.76 -13.32
CA LEU A 33 -9.41 -0.56 -14.05
C LEU A 33 -10.41 -0.26 -15.17
N GLY A 34 -10.98 0.92 -15.14
CA GLY A 34 -11.67 1.48 -16.29
C GLY A 34 -10.67 2.12 -17.24
N ALA A 35 -11.13 2.44 -18.47
CA ALA A 35 -10.31 3.01 -19.54
C ALA A 35 -9.62 4.36 -19.20
N PHE A 36 -9.86 4.96 -18.06
CA PHE A 36 -9.49 6.34 -17.74
C PHE A 36 -8.93 6.55 -16.34
N GLY A 37 -8.39 5.60 -15.66
CA GLY A 37 -7.94 6.03 -14.38
C GLY A 37 -7.33 5.04 -13.44
N GLY A 38 -6.83 5.62 -12.40
CA GLY A 38 -6.09 4.99 -11.31
C GLY A 38 -6.67 3.71 -10.76
N ILE A 39 -5.77 2.93 -10.26
CA ILE A 39 -5.95 1.58 -9.78
C ILE A 39 -6.85 1.68 -8.59
N HIS A 40 -7.59 1.80 -8.04
CA HIS A 40 -8.36 1.63 -6.80
C HIS A 40 -9.02 2.93 -6.28
N ASP A 41 -9.57 3.74 -7.17
CA ASP A 41 -10.35 4.88 -6.68
C ASP A 41 -11.44 4.45 -5.70
N LYS A 42 -12.04 3.27 -5.90
CA LYS A 42 -13.11 2.76 -5.02
C LYS A 42 -13.10 1.25 -4.96
N ILE A 43 -13.11 0.72 -3.76
CA ILE A 43 -13.38 -0.70 -3.51
C ILE A 43 -14.89 -0.96 -3.47
N LYS A 44 -15.30 -2.18 -3.75
CA LYS A 44 -16.67 -2.66 -3.57
C LYS A 44 -16.74 -3.49 -2.30
N PHE A 45 -17.70 -3.20 -1.45
CA PHE A 45 -17.97 -3.93 -0.22
C PHE A 45 -19.35 -4.56 -0.24
N ARG A 46 -19.44 -5.82 0.20
CA ARG A 46 -20.68 -6.58 0.44
C ARG A 46 -20.70 -7.11 1.87
N GLY A 47 -21.46 -6.49 2.74
CA GLY A 47 -21.79 -7.02 4.06
C GLY A 47 -23.18 -7.67 4.06
N LYS A 48 -23.61 -8.13 5.22
CA LYS A 48 -24.88 -8.83 5.41
C LYS A 48 -26.11 -8.00 4.99
N ARG A 49 -26.08 -6.68 5.23
CA ARG A 49 -27.18 -5.74 4.91
C ARG A 49 -26.71 -4.50 4.16
N LEU A 50 -25.45 -4.44 3.74
CA LEU A 50 -24.86 -3.27 3.12
C LEU A 50 -24.08 -3.68 1.88
N LYS A 51 -24.40 -3.05 0.76
CA LYS A 51 -23.57 -3.05 -0.46
C LYS A 51 -23.16 -1.62 -0.73
N LYS A 52 -21.86 -1.32 -0.71
CA LYS A 52 -21.36 0.03 -0.89
C LYS A 52 -20.00 0.03 -1.58
N ARG A 53 -19.70 1.14 -2.26
CA ARG A 53 -18.35 1.44 -2.75
C ARG A 53 -17.73 2.46 -1.81
N PHE A 54 -16.45 2.27 -1.49
CA PHE A 54 -15.70 3.22 -0.66
C PHE A 54 -14.49 3.72 -1.43
N SER A 55 -14.32 5.03 -1.45
CA SER A 55 -13.08 5.69 -1.87
C SER A 55 -12.10 5.81 -0.71
N PRO A 56 -10.80 6.08 -0.98
CA PRO A 56 -9.78 6.18 0.08
C PRO A 56 -10.10 7.22 1.15
N ASP A 57 -10.74 8.34 0.78
CA ASP A 57 -11.15 9.41 1.69
C ASP A 57 -12.33 9.05 2.63
N GLN A 58 -13.01 7.93 2.39
CA GLN A 58 -14.21 7.50 3.13
C GLN A 58 -13.94 6.44 4.20
N VAL A 59 -12.75 5.85 4.21
CA VAL A 59 -12.38 4.77 5.13
C VAL A 59 -10.93 4.89 5.57
N LEU A 60 -10.59 4.31 6.73
CA LEU A 60 -9.21 4.28 7.23
C LEU A 60 -8.40 3.14 6.60
N SER A 61 -9.05 2.02 6.36
CA SER A 61 -8.40 0.83 5.81
C SER A 61 -9.41 -0.19 5.33
N TYR A 62 -8.93 -1.17 4.56
CA TYR A 62 -9.68 -2.38 4.27
C TYR A 62 -8.76 -3.60 4.21
N LYS A 63 -9.36 -4.78 4.39
CA LYS A 63 -8.72 -6.07 4.17
C LYS A 63 -9.47 -6.81 3.07
N LYS A 64 -8.72 -7.42 2.15
CA LYS A 64 -9.21 -8.31 1.09
C LYS A 64 -8.37 -9.58 1.08
N GLY A 65 -8.94 -10.71 1.49
CA GLY A 65 -8.17 -11.93 1.72
C GLY A 65 -7.06 -11.68 2.73
N ASP A 66 -5.81 -11.94 2.38
CA ASP A 66 -4.64 -11.73 3.24
C ASP A 66 -4.04 -10.33 3.12
N SER A 67 -4.46 -9.54 2.16
CA SER A 67 -3.92 -8.20 1.91
C SER A 67 -4.65 -7.13 2.72
N ILE A 68 -3.88 -6.29 3.40
CA ILE A 68 -4.38 -5.12 4.14
C ILE A 68 -3.94 -3.86 3.40
N TYR A 69 -4.85 -2.91 3.29
CA TYR A 69 -4.63 -1.60 2.68
C TYR A 69 -4.96 -0.49 3.66
N ARG A 70 -4.12 0.53 3.70
CA ARG A 70 -4.35 1.77 4.45
C ARG A 70 -4.71 2.90 3.50
N SER A 71 -5.65 3.73 3.90
CA SER A 71 -5.89 5.01 3.25
C SER A 71 -4.85 6.01 3.77
N LEU A 72 -3.98 6.47 2.91
CA LEU A 72 -2.90 7.40 3.25
C LEU A 72 -2.89 8.56 2.25
N ILE A 73 -2.39 9.71 2.69
CA ILE A 73 -2.24 10.86 1.79
C ILE A 73 -0.95 10.69 0.98
N LEU A 74 -1.10 10.61 -0.31
CA LEU A 74 -0.02 10.55 -1.29
C LEU A 74 -0.17 11.74 -2.25
N GLU A 75 0.82 12.62 -2.28
CA GLU A 75 0.83 13.82 -3.15
C GLU A 75 -0.42 14.71 -3.01
N GLY A 76 -0.99 14.76 -1.79
CA GLY A 76 -2.16 15.58 -1.46
C GLY A 76 -3.50 14.88 -1.60
N GLU A 77 -3.56 13.69 -2.15
CA GLU A 77 -4.78 12.89 -2.32
C GLU A 77 -4.78 11.63 -1.45
N ALA A 78 -5.96 11.18 -1.06
CA ALA A 78 -6.11 9.94 -0.32
C ALA A 78 -6.02 8.75 -1.29
N GLU A 79 -5.10 7.82 -1.01
CA GLU A 79 -4.85 6.64 -1.82
C GLU A 79 -4.82 5.37 -0.96
N PHE A 80 -5.21 4.25 -1.53
CA PHE A 80 -5.05 2.95 -0.88
C PHE A 80 -3.64 2.39 -1.14
N LEU A 81 -2.85 2.24 -0.09
CA LEU A 81 -1.54 1.61 -0.15
C LEU A 81 -1.57 0.26 0.58
N ARG A 82 -1.04 -0.78 -0.06
CA ARG A 82 -0.94 -2.10 0.54
C ARG A 82 0.12 -2.10 1.64
N VAL A 83 -0.24 -2.62 2.80
CA VAL A 83 0.67 -2.80 3.93
C VAL A 83 1.58 -4.00 3.66
N VAL A 84 2.89 -3.79 3.72
CA VAL A 84 3.89 -4.88 3.67
C VAL A 84 4.37 -5.21 5.07
N SER A 85 4.72 -4.18 5.86
CA SER A 85 5.08 -4.33 7.26
C SER A 85 4.77 -3.05 8.04
N GLU A 86 4.43 -3.18 9.32
CA GLU A 86 4.20 -2.08 10.25
C GLU A 86 5.20 -2.17 11.41
N GLY A 87 5.71 -1.03 11.87
CA GLY A 87 6.68 -0.92 12.95
C GLY A 87 7.06 0.52 13.22
N PHE A 88 8.23 0.77 13.80
CA PHE A 88 8.81 2.12 13.95
C PHE A 88 8.93 2.81 12.58
N VAL A 89 9.26 2.04 11.56
CA VAL A 89 9.06 2.38 10.16
C VAL A 89 8.14 1.34 9.54
N SER A 90 7.12 1.81 8.84
CA SER A 90 6.20 0.98 8.06
C SER A 90 6.54 1.05 6.58
N LEU A 91 6.36 -0.08 5.90
CA LEU A 91 6.52 -0.22 4.45
C LEU A 91 5.17 -0.43 3.80
N TYR A 92 4.89 0.39 2.82
CA TYR A 92 3.69 0.35 1.99
C TYR A 92 4.06 0.19 0.53
N MET A 93 3.19 -0.48 -0.24
CA MET A 93 3.28 -0.54 -1.70
C MET A 93 2.09 0.19 -2.33
N TYR A 94 2.39 1.11 -3.22
CA TYR A 94 1.41 1.71 -4.11
C TYR A 94 1.42 0.92 -5.42
N GLU A 95 0.32 0.22 -5.68
CA GLU A 95 0.17 -0.68 -6.80
C GLU A 95 -0.36 0.09 -8.01
N LEU A 96 0.48 0.24 -9.05
CA LEU A 96 0.11 0.85 -10.32
C LEU A 96 -0.06 -0.25 -11.37
N GLN A 97 -1.19 -0.24 -12.05
CA GLN A 97 -1.40 -1.09 -13.22
C GLN A 97 -1.63 -0.20 -14.45
N GLU A 98 -0.76 -0.25 -15.43
CA GLU A 98 -0.97 0.43 -16.68
C GLU A 98 -2.03 -0.29 -17.53
N GLN A 99 -2.79 0.49 -18.30
CA GLN A 99 -3.90 -0.01 -19.09
C GLN A 99 -3.40 -0.99 -20.16
N GLY A 100 -3.89 -2.22 -20.12
CA GLY A 100 -3.54 -3.28 -21.09
C GLY A 100 -2.31 -4.11 -20.72
N GLU A 101 -1.65 -3.85 -19.59
CA GLU A 101 -0.55 -4.66 -19.10
C GLU A 101 -1.01 -5.59 -17.95
N GLU A 102 -0.54 -6.85 -17.97
CA GLU A 102 -0.73 -7.79 -16.86
C GLU A 102 0.19 -7.45 -15.68
N MET A 103 1.15 -6.55 -15.86
CA MET A 103 2.18 -6.23 -14.89
C MET A 103 1.75 -5.10 -13.97
N VAL A 104 1.67 -5.37 -12.67
CA VAL A 104 1.50 -4.38 -11.62
C VAL A 104 2.85 -3.81 -11.24
N LEU A 105 3.03 -2.50 -11.36
CA LEU A 105 4.22 -1.82 -10.86
C LEU A 105 4.00 -1.42 -9.40
N ASP A 106 4.76 -2.03 -8.51
CA ASP A 106 4.74 -1.69 -7.08
C ASP A 106 5.77 -0.59 -6.78
N ILE A 107 5.31 0.51 -6.21
CA ILE A 107 6.17 1.60 -5.74
C ILE A 107 6.24 1.55 -4.22
N ALA A 108 7.44 1.42 -3.68
CA ALA A 108 7.68 1.35 -2.24
C ALA A 108 7.66 2.72 -1.58
N TYR A 109 6.86 2.87 -0.53
CA TYR A 109 6.78 4.04 0.33
C TYR A 109 7.06 3.69 1.79
N LEU A 110 7.80 4.54 2.47
CA LEU A 110 8.14 4.42 3.89
C LEU A 110 7.45 5.51 4.70
N LYS A 111 7.09 5.18 5.95
CA LYS A 111 6.50 6.10 6.92
C LYS A 111 7.01 5.77 8.33
N LYS A 112 7.66 6.72 9.03
CA LYS A 112 8.16 6.52 10.39
C LYS A 112 7.06 6.58 11.44
N GLU A 113 6.23 7.60 11.39
CA GLU A 113 5.21 7.87 12.40
C GLU A 113 3.85 8.11 11.74
N LYS A 114 2.80 8.06 12.54
CA LYS A 114 1.43 8.27 12.03
C LYS A 114 1.26 9.62 11.33
N ASN A 115 1.96 10.65 11.77
CA ASN A 115 1.85 12.02 11.25
C ASN A 115 3.01 12.43 10.32
N SER A 116 3.96 11.52 10.01
CA SER A 116 5.01 11.80 9.05
C SER A 116 4.52 11.62 7.62
N ASP A 117 5.15 12.31 6.68
CA ASP A 117 4.87 12.14 5.25
C ASP A 117 5.35 10.78 4.75
N LEU A 118 4.71 10.29 3.69
CA LEU A 118 5.19 9.16 2.94
C LEU A 118 6.45 9.52 2.16
N VAL A 119 7.48 8.68 2.26
CA VAL A 119 8.73 8.85 1.54
C VAL A 119 8.89 7.71 0.53
N ARG A 120 8.97 8.06 -0.75
CA ARG A 120 9.21 7.08 -1.80
C ARG A 120 10.62 6.50 -1.69
N ALA A 121 10.70 5.19 -1.54
CA ALA A 121 11.95 4.47 -1.28
C ALA A 121 12.69 4.01 -2.55
N ASP A 122 11.98 3.82 -3.66
CA ASP A 122 12.55 3.27 -4.89
C ASP A 122 12.32 4.16 -6.12
N GLN A 123 12.97 3.78 -7.20
CA GLN A 123 12.84 4.38 -8.53
C GLN A 123 12.34 3.34 -9.55
N GLY A 124 11.52 2.39 -9.10
CA GLY A 124 11.12 1.26 -9.91
C GLY A 124 12.33 0.36 -10.22
N LEU A 125 12.54 0.03 -11.49
CA LEU A 125 13.66 -0.80 -11.94
C LEU A 125 15.06 -0.23 -11.65
N LEU A 126 15.17 1.07 -11.36
CA LEU A 126 16.45 1.73 -11.04
C LEU A 126 16.87 1.53 -9.57
N GLY A 127 16.08 0.80 -8.78
CA GLY A 127 16.40 0.44 -7.39
C GLY A 127 16.14 1.54 -6.37
N LEU A 128 16.85 1.50 -5.25
CA LEU A 128 16.59 2.37 -4.09
C LEU A 128 17.04 3.83 -4.31
N LYS A 129 16.23 4.78 -3.84
CA LYS A 129 16.57 6.22 -3.77
C LYS A 129 17.53 6.51 -2.61
N ARG A 130 18.77 6.05 -2.71
CA ARG A 130 19.75 6.05 -1.60
C ARG A 130 19.96 7.41 -0.94
N LYS A 131 20.04 8.51 -1.72
CA LYS A 131 20.20 9.87 -1.20
C LYS A 131 19.00 10.30 -0.33
N VAL A 132 17.79 9.93 -0.71
CA VAL A 132 16.57 10.18 0.09
C VAL A 132 16.57 9.32 1.33
N LEU A 133 16.90 8.05 1.19
CA LEU A 133 16.88 7.07 2.29
C LEU A 133 17.95 7.35 3.35
N THR A 134 19.13 7.85 2.97
CA THR A 134 20.15 8.26 3.96
C THR A 134 19.69 9.44 4.81
N ARG A 135 18.85 10.33 4.29
CA ARG A 135 18.23 11.40 5.06
C ARG A 135 17.08 10.90 5.92
N PHE A 136 16.26 10.00 5.35
CA PHE A 136 15.11 9.42 6.06
C PHE A 136 15.54 8.62 7.29
N PHE A 137 16.69 7.92 7.23
CA PHE A 137 17.25 7.10 8.30
C PHE A 137 18.42 7.76 9.03
N ASP A 138 18.53 9.10 9.02
CA ASP A 138 19.65 9.85 9.62
C ASP A 138 19.84 9.60 11.13
N ASP A 139 18.76 9.22 11.82
CA ASP A 139 18.75 8.81 13.22
C ASP A 139 19.32 7.39 13.47
N CYS A 140 19.69 6.65 12.42
CA CYS A 140 20.30 5.31 12.50
C CYS A 140 21.64 5.27 11.72
N PRO A 141 22.75 5.78 12.30
CA PRO A 141 24.04 5.86 11.61
C PRO A 141 24.54 4.54 11.01
N PRO A 142 24.39 3.36 11.67
CA PRO A 142 24.82 2.11 11.08
C PRO A 142 24.01 1.73 9.83
N LEU A 143 22.72 2.06 9.78
CA LEU A 143 21.91 1.83 8.58
C LEU A 143 22.31 2.79 7.45
N VAL A 144 22.55 4.07 7.76
CA VAL A 144 23.02 5.06 6.78
C VAL A 144 24.31 4.60 6.11
N LYS A 145 25.26 4.05 6.88
CA LYS A 145 26.50 3.48 6.34
C LYS A 145 26.21 2.34 5.36
N LYS A 146 25.35 1.39 5.76
CA LYS A 146 24.97 0.24 4.91
C LYS A 146 24.30 0.67 3.62
N ILE A 147 23.46 1.73 3.65
CA ILE A 147 22.81 2.29 2.46
C ILE A 147 23.86 2.88 1.50
N ARG A 148 24.82 3.64 2.02
CA ARG A 148 25.93 4.22 1.23
C ARG A 148 26.82 3.14 0.62
N ASP A 149 27.13 2.11 1.38
CA ASP A 149 27.94 0.95 0.95
C ASP A 149 27.17 -0.01 0.01
N LYS A 150 25.92 0.33 -0.35
CA LYS A 150 25.05 -0.46 -1.25
C LYS A 150 24.80 -1.89 -0.78
N GLN A 151 24.81 -2.14 0.54
CA GLN A 151 24.61 -3.47 1.12
C GLN A 151 23.16 -3.96 1.00
N PHE A 152 22.20 -3.06 0.78
CA PHE A 152 20.80 -3.39 0.59
C PHE A 152 20.32 -3.09 -0.83
N LYS A 153 19.46 -3.95 -1.33
CA LYS A 153 18.87 -3.90 -2.66
C LYS A 153 17.40 -3.49 -2.64
N TYR A 154 16.67 -3.90 -1.59
CA TYR A 154 15.22 -3.75 -1.49
C TYR A 154 14.81 -2.95 -0.26
N ALA A 155 13.67 -2.23 -0.34
CA ALA A 155 13.17 -1.38 0.74
C ALA A 155 12.87 -2.17 2.03
N TYR A 156 12.33 -3.38 1.95
CA TYR A 156 12.03 -4.19 3.12
C TYR A 156 13.27 -4.50 3.97
N GLN A 157 14.44 -4.67 3.36
CA GLN A 157 15.69 -4.92 4.09
C GLN A 157 16.09 -3.75 4.99
N LEU A 158 15.83 -2.52 4.53
CA LEU A 158 16.08 -1.31 5.31
C LEU A 158 15.11 -1.21 6.50
N VAL A 159 13.84 -1.51 6.24
CA VAL A 159 12.77 -1.46 7.25
C VAL A 159 13.00 -2.50 8.33
N ASP A 160 13.31 -3.74 7.96
CA ASP A 160 13.62 -4.81 8.91
C ASP A 160 14.82 -4.43 9.78
N TYR A 161 15.91 -3.97 9.16
CA TYR A 161 17.10 -3.56 9.90
C TYR A 161 16.80 -2.42 10.89
N TYR A 162 16.08 -1.38 10.45
CA TYR A 162 15.76 -0.24 11.30
C TYR A 162 14.83 -0.64 12.45
N ASN A 163 13.79 -1.41 12.18
CA ASN A 163 12.84 -1.85 13.20
C ASN A 163 13.50 -2.74 14.26
N GLU A 164 14.44 -3.62 13.86
CA GLU A 164 15.24 -4.41 14.80
C GLU A 164 16.24 -3.55 15.61
N TRP A 165 16.86 -2.56 14.98
CA TRP A 165 17.76 -1.66 15.67
C TRP A 165 17.05 -0.82 16.74
N LYS A 166 15.81 -0.36 16.46
CA LYS A 166 15.00 0.43 17.41
C LYS A 166 14.52 -0.37 18.63
N LYS A 167 14.48 -1.70 18.56
CA LYS A 167 14.08 -2.57 19.69
C LYS A 167 15.20 -2.76 20.73
N ARG A 168 16.43 -2.40 20.42
CA ARG A 168 17.61 -2.55 21.29
C ARG A 168 17.73 -1.40 22.28
#